data_ba76dc33bad8f3e8dfadf725fbe9ea95
#
_entry.id   ba76dc33bad8f3e8dfadf725fbe9ea95
#
_cell.length_a   1.000
_cell.length_b   1.000
_cell.length_c   1.000
_cell.angle_alpha   90.00
_cell.angle_beta   90.00
_cell.angle_gamma   90.00
#
_symmetry.space_group_name_H-M   'P 1'
#
loop_
_entity.id
_entity.type
_entity.pdbx_description
1 polymer ?
#
loop_
_entity_poly.entity_id
_entity_poly.type
_entity_poly.pdbx_seq_one_letter_code
_entity_poly.pdbx_strand_id
1 'polypeptide(L)'
;DLLHGSQFCHAGALMRRDVLEALGGYSESKDTLRVEDYDLWVRMYAAGYRGFNTQEILYSMRDDRNAISRRTFQSRINESKVILRAGKAFGFQSFSYAQACIPVLKGFCPTWLYKYLHGKRLSKK
;
A
#
# COMPACT_ATOMS: atom_id res chain seq x y z
N ASP A 1 -7.94 -0.03 8.52
CA ASP A 1 -7.37 -1.11 7.67
C ASP A 1 -6.06 -0.75 6.96
N LEU A 2 -5.63 0.51 6.99
CA LEU A 2 -4.34 0.94 6.40
C LEU A 2 -3.11 0.26 7.03
N LEU A 3 -3.21 -0.34 8.20
CA LEU A 3 -2.14 -1.16 8.78
C LEU A 3 -1.90 -2.48 8.03
N HIS A 4 -2.87 -2.93 7.24
CA HIS A 4 -2.77 -4.14 6.43
C HIS A 4 -2.28 -3.89 5.00
N GLY A 5 -2.01 -2.64 4.64
CA GLY A 5 -1.56 -2.22 3.31
C GLY A 5 -2.43 -1.14 2.69
N SER A 6 -2.10 -0.75 1.45
CA SER A 6 -2.90 0.21 0.69
C SER A 6 -4.31 -0.33 0.44
N GLN A 7 -5.32 0.46 0.79
CA GLN A 7 -6.75 0.11 0.66
C GLN A 7 -7.38 0.72 -0.59
N PHE A 8 -6.67 1.57 -1.30
CA PHE A 8 -7.17 2.27 -2.48
C PHE A 8 -6.38 1.87 -3.72
N CYS A 9 -7.08 1.69 -4.84
CA CYS A 9 -6.45 1.54 -6.15
C CYS A 9 -5.97 2.92 -6.61
N HIS A 10 -4.66 3.14 -6.59
CA HIS A 10 -4.06 4.43 -6.93
C HIS A 10 -4.47 4.93 -8.32
N ALA A 11 -4.42 4.06 -9.32
CA ALA A 11 -4.69 4.44 -10.71
C ALA A 11 -6.14 4.85 -10.99
N GLY A 12 -7.09 4.42 -10.15
CA GLY A 12 -8.51 4.81 -10.24
C GLY A 12 -8.95 5.81 -9.16
N ALA A 13 -8.02 6.38 -8.39
CA ALA A 13 -8.36 7.28 -7.30
C ALA A 13 -8.65 8.70 -7.81
N LEU A 14 -9.77 9.26 -7.36
CA LEU A 14 -10.06 10.69 -7.46
C LEU A 14 -9.74 11.34 -6.11
N MET A 15 -9.02 12.45 -6.14
CA MET A 15 -8.65 13.20 -4.95
C MET A 15 -8.96 14.69 -5.13
N ARG A 16 -9.42 15.32 -4.08
CA ARG A 16 -9.56 16.78 -4.06
C ARG A 16 -8.18 17.42 -4.12
N ARG A 17 -8.05 18.40 -5.00
CA ARG A 17 -6.79 19.10 -5.23
C ARG A 17 -6.31 19.83 -3.98
N ASP A 18 -7.20 20.52 -3.27
CA ASP A 18 -6.90 21.24 -2.03
C ASP A 18 -6.36 20.30 -0.93
N VAL A 19 -6.87 19.06 -0.83
CA VAL A 19 -6.36 18.04 0.10
C VAL A 19 -4.96 17.61 -0.30
N LEU A 20 -4.72 17.34 -1.59
CA LEU A 20 -3.39 16.96 -2.08
C LEU A 20 -2.35 18.06 -1.83
N GLU A 21 -2.72 19.32 -2.07
CA GLU A 21 -1.86 20.49 -1.82
C GLU A 21 -1.58 20.66 -0.32
N ALA A 22 -2.60 20.53 0.54
CA ALA A 22 -2.45 20.60 1.99
C ALA A 22 -1.53 19.51 2.57
N LEU A 23 -1.48 18.34 1.92
CA LEU A 23 -0.60 17.23 2.30
C LEU A 23 0.82 17.36 1.71
N GLY A 24 1.08 18.36 0.88
CA GLY A 24 2.36 18.54 0.19
C GLY A 24 2.63 17.54 -0.93
N GLY A 25 1.58 16.94 -1.49
CA GLY A 25 1.69 15.97 -2.59
C GLY A 25 2.30 14.63 -2.19
N TYR A 26 2.89 13.94 -3.17
CA TYR A 26 3.62 12.68 -2.96
C TYR A 26 4.97 12.91 -2.30
N SER A 27 5.36 12.00 -1.42
CA SER A 27 6.69 12.03 -0.83
C SER A 27 7.75 11.62 -1.86
N GLU A 28 8.78 12.44 -2.05
CA GLU A 28 9.94 12.16 -2.90
C GLU A 28 11.07 11.42 -2.17
N SER A 29 10.83 10.98 -0.94
CA SER A 29 11.79 10.27 -0.12
C SER A 29 12.14 8.90 -0.69
N LYS A 30 13.40 8.50 -0.59
CA LYS A 30 13.85 7.13 -0.90
C LYS A 30 13.13 6.07 -0.06
N ASP A 31 12.65 6.45 1.13
CA ASP A 31 11.92 5.57 2.05
C ASP A 31 10.45 5.32 1.65
N THR A 32 9.95 6.06 0.66
CA THR A 32 8.60 5.90 0.11
C THR A 32 8.60 5.41 -1.33
N LEU A 33 9.78 5.21 -1.92
CA LEU A 33 9.90 4.76 -3.30
C LEU A 33 9.15 3.44 -3.51
N ARG A 34 8.22 3.43 -4.49
CA ARG A 34 7.32 2.30 -4.84
C ARG A 34 6.19 2.03 -3.84
N VAL A 35 6.01 2.91 -2.86
CA VAL A 35 4.90 2.91 -1.87
C VAL A 35 4.45 4.34 -1.58
N GLU A 36 4.71 5.26 -2.48
CA GLU A 36 4.38 6.68 -2.39
C GLU A 36 2.88 6.95 -2.26
N ASP A 37 2.07 6.14 -2.92
CA ASP A 37 0.62 6.16 -2.83
C ASP A 37 0.14 5.73 -1.44
N TYR A 38 0.71 4.67 -0.92
CA TYR A 38 0.37 4.17 0.40
C TYR A 38 0.75 5.17 1.51
N ASP A 39 1.93 5.80 1.41
CA ASP A 39 2.35 6.87 2.32
C ASP A 39 1.38 8.07 2.26
N LEU A 40 0.94 8.45 1.07
CA LEU A 40 -0.04 9.52 0.90
C LEU A 40 -1.36 9.20 1.60
N TRP A 41 -1.89 7.97 1.45
CA TRP A 41 -3.11 7.55 2.13
C TRP A 41 -2.97 7.59 3.65
N VAL A 42 -1.82 7.17 4.19
CA VAL A 42 -1.55 7.24 5.63
C VAL A 42 -1.55 8.69 6.12
N ARG A 43 -0.87 9.60 5.41
CA ARG A 43 -0.86 11.04 5.75
C ARG A 43 -2.24 11.67 5.65
N MET A 44 -3.01 11.30 4.62
CA MET A 44 -4.38 11.76 4.43
C MET A 44 -5.27 11.41 5.63
N TYR A 45 -5.25 10.15 6.05
CA TYR A 45 -6.04 9.69 7.20
C TYR A 45 -5.53 10.24 8.52
N ALA A 46 -4.22 10.40 8.70
CA ALA A 46 -3.63 11.03 9.87
C ALA A 46 -4.04 12.51 10.01
N ALA A 47 -4.23 13.21 8.89
CA ALA A 47 -4.74 14.58 8.84
C ALA A 47 -6.27 14.68 9.00
N GLY A 48 -6.98 13.56 9.23
CA GLY A 48 -8.42 13.54 9.46
C GLY A 48 -9.29 13.43 8.20
N TYR A 49 -8.70 13.42 7.01
CA TYR A 49 -9.45 13.20 5.76
C TYR A 49 -9.92 11.74 5.65
N ARG A 50 -10.91 11.52 4.80
CA ARG A 50 -11.51 10.20 4.59
C ARG A 50 -11.55 9.87 3.10
N GLY A 51 -11.35 8.58 2.78
CA GLY A 51 -11.55 8.04 1.44
C GLY A 51 -12.68 7.02 1.43
N PHE A 52 -13.27 6.81 0.26
CA PHE A 52 -14.35 5.89 0.02
C PHE A 52 -14.06 5.05 -1.23
N ASN A 53 -14.26 3.74 -1.15
CA ASN A 53 -14.24 2.86 -2.31
C ASN A 53 -15.67 2.67 -2.83
N THR A 54 -15.91 3.01 -4.10
CA THR A 54 -17.22 2.77 -4.73
C THR A 54 -17.47 1.27 -4.83
N GLN A 55 -18.74 0.87 -4.77
CA GLN A 55 -19.13 -0.53 -4.98
C GLN A 55 -19.26 -0.87 -6.47
N GLU A 56 -19.22 0.13 -7.34
CA GLU A 56 -19.29 -0.03 -8.78
C GLU A 56 -17.92 -0.35 -9.37
N ILE A 57 -17.90 -1.19 -10.41
CA ILE A 57 -16.67 -1.51 -11.14
C ILE A 57 -16.42 -0.40 -12.19
N LEU A 58 -15.67 0.60 -11.82
CA LEU A 58 -15.40 1.77 -12.67
C LEU A 58 -14.01 1.72 -13.34
N TYR A 59 -13.15 0.79 -12.95
CA TYR A 59 -11.77 0.74 -13.42
C TYR A 59 -11.31 -0.70 -13.67
N SER A 60 -10.69 -0.92 -14.83
CA SER A 60 -10.07 -2.19 -15.19
C SER A 60 -8.55 -2.04 -15.29
N MET A 61 -7.81 -2.88 -14.61
CA MET A 61 -6.35 -2.88 -14.62
C MET A 61 -5.82 -4.19 -15.18
N ARG A 62 -4.86 -4.10 -16.11
CA ARG A 62 -4.17 -5.27 -16.65
C ARG A 62 -3.27 -5.87 -15.57
N ASP A 63 -3.50 -7.13 -15.24
CA ASP A 63 -2.56 -7.90 -14.41
C ASP A 63 -1.41 -8.40 -15.28
N ASP A 64 -0.30 -7.66 -15.29
CA ASP A 64 0.89 -8.00 -16.03
C ASP A 64 1.70 -9.05 -15.26
N ARG A 65 2.10 -10.12 -15.97
CA ARG A 65 2.96 -11.20 -15.42
C ARG A 65 4.26 -10.68 -14.82
N ASN A 66 4.73 -9.50 -15.26
CA ASN A 66 5.92 -8.83 -14.76
C ASN A 66 5.67 -7.91 -13.55
N ALA A 67 4.41 -7.72 -13.12
CA ALA A 67 4.09 -6.87 -11.97
C ALA A 67 4.75 -7.37 -10.68
N ILE A 68 4.87 -8.68 -10.53
CA ILE A 68 5.51 -9.32 -9.37
C ILE A 68 7.02 -9.08 -9.36
N SER A 69 7.69 -9.15 -10.52
CA SER A 69 9.16 -8.96 -10.63
C SER A 69 9.60 -7.52 -10.35
N ARG A 70 8.69 -6.55 -10.50
CA ARG A 70 8.94 -5.13 -10.21
C ARG A 70 8.98 -4.81 -8.71
N ARG A 71 8.55 -5.72 -7.82
CA ARG A 71 8.60 -5.55 -6.37
C ARG A 71 9.95 -6.00 -5.83
N THR A 72 10.85 -5.03 -5.64
CA THR A 72 12.18 -5.26 -5.07
C THR A 72 12.12 -5.49 -3.55
N PHE A 73 13.16 -6.07 -2.98
CA PHE A 73 13.28 -6.22 -1.51
C PHE A 73 13.25 -4.85 -0.82
N GLN A 74 13.88 -3.81 -1.43
CA GLN A 74 13.84 -2.45 -0.93
C GLN A 74 12.40 -1.90 -0.85
N SER A 75 11.55 -2.18 -1.85
CA SER A 75 10.15 -1.75 -1.80
C SER A 75 9.37 -2.43 -0.66
N ARG A 76 9.75 -3.65 -0.26
CA ARG A 76 9.17 -4.33 0.91
C ARG A 76 9.58 -3.67 2.23
N ILE A 77 10.85 -3.26 2.34
CA ILE A 77 11.32 -2.48 3.49
C ILE A 77 10.59 -1.14 3.56
N ASN A 78 10.41 -0.46 2.43
CA ASN A 78 9.68 0.80 2.38
C ASN A 78 8.20 0.62 2.79
N GLU A 79 7.53 -0.45 2.33
CA GLU A 79 6.18 -0.82 2.74
C GLU A 79 6.10 -1.00 4.28
N SER A 80 7.06 -1.71 4.86
CA SER A 80 7.16 -1.89 6.33
C SER A 80 7.33 -0.56 7.07
N LYS A 81 8.15 0.36 6.55
CA LYS A 81 8.33 1.69 7.14
C LYS A 81 7.03 2.50 7.11
N VAL A 82 6.25 2.41 6.04
CA VAL A 82 4.94 3.09 5.96
C VAL A 82 3.95 2.49 6.97
N ILE A 83 3.92 1.16 7.14
CA ILE A 83 3.09 0.49 8.16
C ILE A 83 3.44 0.97 9.56
N LEU A 84 4.73 1.09 9.89
CA LEU A 84 5.18 1.61 11.19
C LEU A 84 4.76 3.08 11.41
N ARG A 85 4.85 3.92 10.37
CA ARG A 85 4.35 5.31 10.43
C ARG A 85 2.84 5.34 10.66
N ALA A 86 2.09 4.48 9.97
CA ALA A 86 0.65 4.35 10.15
C ALA A 86 0.31 3.93 11.59
N GLY A 87 1.01 2.94 12.14
CA GLY A 87 0.84 2.50 13.52
C GLY A 87 1.06 3.61 14.53
N LYS A 88 2.10 4.42 14.32
CA LYS A 88 2.38 5.60 15.16
C LYS A 88 1.29 6.66 15.02
N ALA A 89 0.87 6.97 13.80
CA ALA A 89 -0.14 8.00 13.53
C ALA A 89 -1.52 7.64 14.08
N PHE A 90 -1.88 6.35 14.08
CA PHE A 90 -3.21 5.87 14.49
C PHE A 90 -3.26 5.28 15.92
N GLY A 91 -2.15 5.29 16.66
CA GLY A 91 -2.10 4.78 18.03
C GLY A 91 -2.03 3.25 18.16
N PHE A 92 -1.69 2.52 17.09
CA PHE A 92 -1.60 1.06 17.04
C PHE A 92 -0.16 0.54 16.91
N GLN A 93 0.78 1.11 17.66
CA GLN A 93 2.22 0.83 17.51
C GLN A 93 2.57 -0.64 17.68
N SER A 94 2.12 -1.30 18.74
CA SER A 94 2.43 -2.73 19.00
C SER A 94 1.94 -3.63 17.87
N PHE A 95 0.74 -3.38 17.35
CA PHE A 95 0.17 -4.13 16.24
C PHE A 95 0.93 -3.85 14.93
N SER A 96 1.38 -2.62 14.71
CA SER A 96 2.10 -2.25 13.48
C SER A 96 3.47 -2.93 13.36
N TYR A 97 4.14 -3.25 14.47
CA TYR A 97 5.39 -4.03 14.42
C TYR A 97 5.16 -5.43 13.81
N ALA A 98 4.11 -6.13 14.26
CA ALA A 98 3.76 -7.43 13.70
C ALA A 98 3.40 -7.33 12.20
N GLN A 99 2.60 -6.32 11.83
CA GLN A 99 2.20 -6.11 10.43
C GLN A 99 3.38 -5.72 9.53
N ALA A 100 4.32 -4.92 10.02
CA ALA A 100 5.50 -4.49 9.28
C ALA A 100 6.46 -5.64 8.94
N CYS A 101 6.44 -6.75 9.70
CA CYS A 101 7.22 -7.94 9.38
C CYS A 101 6.69 -8.66 8.12
N ILE A 102 5.40 -8.56 7.82
CA ILE A 102 4.76 -9.30 6.72
C ILE A 102 5.36 -8.96 5.34
N PRO A 103 5.52 -7.68 4.94
CA PRO A 103 6.16 -7.36 3.66
C PRO A 103 7.57 -7.91 3.55
N VAL A 104 8.37 -7.80 4.61
CA VAL A 104 9.76 -8.31 4.64
C VAL A 104 9.78 -9.83 4.47
N LEU A 105 8.96 -10.57 5.23
CA LEU A 105 8.84 -12.02 5.11
C LEU A 105 8.41 -12.44 3.69
N LYS A 106 7.48 -11.70 3.07
CA LYS A 106 7.12 -11.91 1.65
C LYS A 106 8.29 -11.69 0.70
N GLY A 107 9.27 -10.85 1.07
CA GLY A 107 10.49 -10.61 0.29
C GLY A 107 11.40 -11.84 0.22
N PHE A 108 11.39 -12.72 1.22
CA PHE A 108 12.12 -14.00 1.22
C PHE A 108 11.35 -15.14 0.56
N CYS A 109 10.07 -14.93 0.21
CA CYS A 109 9.26 -15.96 -0.41
C CYS A 109 9.69 -16.19 -1.85
N PRO A 110 9.99 -17.44 -2.27
CA PRO A 110 10.33 -17.75 -3.64
C PRO A 110 9.22 -17.33 -4.61
N THR A 111 9.60 -16.80 -5.77
CA THR A 111 8.66 -16.22 -6.75
C THR A 111 7.59 -17.22 -7.20
N TRP A 112 7.93 -18.53 -7.30
CA TRP A 112 6.98 -19.57 -7.68
C TRP A 112 5.89 -19.78 -6.64
N LEU A 113 6.25 -19.75 -5.34
CA LEU A 113 5.30 -19.89 -4.24
C LEU A 113 4.40 -18.67 -4.14
N TYR A 114 4.97 -17.48 -4.32
CA TYR A 114 4.20 -16.24 -4.36
C TYR A 114 3.16 -16.24 -5.50
N LYS A 115 3.56 -16.65 -6.72
CA LYS A 115 2.65 -16.77 -7.88
C LYS A 115 1.54 -17.77 -7.62
N TYR A 116 1.84 -18.92 -7.02
CA TYR A 116 0.86 -19.95 -6.68
C TYR A 116 -0.20 -19.42 -5.69
N LEU A 117 0.24 -18.76 -4.62
CA LEU A 117 -0.66 -18.18 -3.61
C LEU A 117 -1.50 -17.03 -4.18
N HIS A 118 -0.92 -16.22 -5.05
CA HIS A 118 -1.62 -15.12 -5.71
C HIS A 118 -2.69 -15.65 -6.67
N GLY A 119 -2.37 -16.65 -7.46
CA GLY A 119 -3.34 -17.31 -8.38
C GLY A 119 -4.54 -17.89 -7.64
N LYS A 120 -4.33 -18.57 -6.51
CA LYS A 120 -5.43 -19.09 -5.67
C LYS A 120 -6.33 -17.98 -5.08
N ARG A 121 -5.77 -16.80 -4.79
CA ARG A 121 -6.56 -15.66 -4.28
C ARG A 121 -7.47 -15.07 -5.36
N LEU A 122 -7.02 -15.03 -6.61
CA LEU A 122 -7.80 -14.51 -7.73
C LEU A 122 -8.92 -15.46 -8.16
N SER A 123 -8.72 -16.78 -8.04
CA SER A 123 -9.73 -17.78 -8.39
C SER A 123 -10.88 -17.91 -7.35
N LYS A 124 -10.76 -17.27 -6.19
CA LYS A 124 -11.79 -17.27 -5.14
C LYS A 124 -12.70 -16.03 -5.15
N LYS A 125 -12.52 -15.12 -6.11
CA LYS A 125 -13.38 -13.97 -6.37
C LYS A 125 -14.19 -14.21 -7.64
#